data_be21886311ef04fa7e63ad14f90c9eb9
#
_entry.id   be21886311ef04fa7e63ad14f90c9eb9
#
_cell.length_a   1.000
_cell.length_b   1.000
_cell.length_c   1.000
_cell.angle_alpha   90.00
_cell.angle_beta   90.00
_cell.angle_gamma   90.00
#
_symmetry.space_group_name_H-M   'P 1'
#
loop_
_entity.id
_entity.type
_entity.pdbx_description
1 polymer ?
#
loop_
_entity_poly.entity_id
_entity_poly.type
_entity_poly.pdbx_seq_one_letter_code
_entity_poly.pdbx_strand_id
1 'polypeptide(L)'
;MTEFFVEEYSRNNFPISISFRDLFPNMNKLERYTHLIHTYPAKLLPHIPYFFLNNNYFSQEGDVVLDPFCGTGTVLLEANLAKRNALGADANPLARKIAIVKTQKINVQKLTKILELLLHQAKLYKKVEFPDVRNRTFWFPEKTQVQLAKIRRAIDELPNGKYKSFFEVCFSNCIKKVSYADPRIAVPVKLNPDRFEKDSEQYNKIKKRLLDLNSLDVFEKYRSICSENIIRIDTLSCLSDDVSSKIISENARVLTESINKRTLIKDESIDMIITSPPYAGAQKYIRSSSLNLGWLGLTEKDDLKSLDKKNIGRENYLSTELKKIKTNIQSADKLLCTLFKKNKLRAYIVGNYLLEMKTALDESIRVLKNGGYMVIVVGNNKVCEMEFNTQEYLTEYIQSKGLKLQFKLIDDIKSYGLMTKRNKTADIISREWILVFKK
;
A
#
# COMPACT_ATOMS: atom_id res chain seq x y z
N MET A 1 -24.11 17.06 -3.17
CA MET A 1 -22.97 16.64 -4.06
C MET A 1 -23.13 15.21 -4.53
N THR A 2 -23.33 14.23 -3.65
CA THR A 2 -23.50 12.82 -4.05
C THR A 2 -24.73 12.60 -4.95
N GLU A 3 -25.86 13.17 -4.58
CA GLU A 3 -27.07 13.15 -5.41
C GLU A 3 -26.83 13.75 -6.79
N PHE A 4 -26.11 14.87 -6.86
CA PHE A 4 -25.68 15.47 -8.12
C PHE A 4 -24.85 14.48 -8.97
N PHE A 5 -23.91 13.75 -8.38
CA PHE A 5 -23.12 12.76 -9.14
C PHE A 5 -23.98 11.62 -9.68
N VAL A 6 -24.95 11.15 -8.89
CA VAL A 6 -25.88 10.09 -9.31
C VAL A 6 -26.78 10.58 -10.45
N GLU A 7 -27.35 11.77 -10.32
CA GLU A 7 -28.22 12.36 -11.34
C GLU A 7 -27.45 12.65 -12.63
N GLU A 8 -26.30 13.31 -12.53
CA GLU A 8 -25.48 13.70 -13.69
C GLU A 8 -25.01 12.47 -14.47
N TYR A 9 -24.53 11.43 -13.74
CA TYR A 9 -24.12 10.19 -14.37
C TYR A 9 -25.30 9.43 -15.00
N SER A 10 -26.48 9.45 -14.36
CA SER A 10 -27.69 8.81 -14.89
C SER A 10 -28.17 9.48 -16.19
N ARG A 11 -27.98 10.81 -16.33
CA ARG A 11 -28.38 11.53 -17.54
C ARG A 11 -27.41 11.30 -18.71
N ASN A 12 -26.10 11.32 -18.43
CA ASN A 12 -25.10 11.44 -19.46
C ASN A 12 -24.30 10.15 -19.69
N ASN A 13 -24.28 9.26 -18.70
CA ASN A 13 -23.48 8.02 -18.69
C ASN A 13 -21.97 8.27 -18.94
N PHE A 14 -21.48 9.49 -18.69
CA PHE A 14 -20.08 9.88 -18.80
C PHE A 14 -19.44 10.03 -17.42
N PRO A 15 -18.16 9.67 -17.27
CA PRO A 15 -17.41 9.88 -16.04
C PRO A 15 -17.32 11.38 -15.71
N ILE A 16 -17.44 11.71 -14.42
CA ILE A 16 -17.38 13.09 -13.92
C ILE A 16 -15.96 13.37 -13.45
N SER A 17 -15.33 14.40 -14.01
CA SER A 17 -14.02 14.87 -13.57
C SER A 17 -14.11 15.62 -12.25
N ILE A 18 -13.24 15.27 -11.30
CA ILE A 18 -13.20 15.84 -9.97
C ILE A 18 -11.76 15.94 -9.49
N SER A 19 -11.46 16.93 -8.66
CA SER A 19 -10.21 16.97 -7.90
C SER A 19 -10.51 16.85 -6.41
N PHE A 20 -10.28 15.68 -5.84
CA PHE A 20 -10.49 15.48 -4.40
C PHE A 20 -9.60 16.39 -3.55
N ARG A 21 -8.40 16.76 -4.03
CA ARG A 21 -7.52 17.70 -3.35
C ARG A 21 -8.09 19.12 -3.30
N ASP A 22 -8.78 19.52 -4.36
CA ASP A 22 -9.37 20.86 -4.45
C ASP A 22 -10.70 20.94 -3.68
N LEU A 23 -11.42 19.80 -3.55
CA LEU A 23 -12.59 19.69 -2.67
C LEU A 23 -12.24 19.86 -1.18
N PHE A 24 -11.06 19.38 -0.77
CA PHE A 24 -10.62 19.41 0.64
C PHE A 24 -9.24 20.05 0.77
N PRO A 25 -9.09 21.35 0.44
CA PRO A 25 -7.78 22.01 0.40
C PRO A 25 -7.07 22.05 1.76
N ASN A 26 -7.81 22.02 2.85
CA ASN A 26 -7.25 21.98 4.20
C ASN A 26 -6.52 20.67 4.52
N MET A 27 -6.87 19.56 3.86
CA MET A 27 -6.14 18.30 4.01
C MET A 27 -4.76 18.30 3.35
N ASN A 28 -4.50 19.24 2.43
CA ASN A 28 -3.22 19.37 1.74
C ASN A 28 -2.16 20.12 2.57
N LYS A 29 -2.58 20.96 3.51
CA LYS A 29 -1.71 21.88 4.26
C LYS A 29 -1.17 21.29 5.55
N LEU A 30 -1.81 20.25 6.08
CA LEU A 30 -1.50 19.65 7.37
C LEU A 30 -1.11 18.19 7.20
N GLU A 31 -0.09 17.77 7.94
CA GLU A 31 0.19 16.37 8.17
C GLU A 31 -0.98 15.74 8.91
N ARG A 32 -1.81 14.95 8.18
CA ARG A 32 -3.03 14.41 8.75
C ARG A 32 -2.74 13.16 9.58
N TYR A 33 -2.78 13.30 10.90
CA TYR A 33 -2.63 12.19 11.85
C TYR A 33 -1.41 11.30 11.56
N THR A 34 -1.60 10.00 11.45
CA THR A 34 -0.56 8.99 11.23
C THR A 34 -0.34 8.61 9.77
N HIS A 35 -0.92 9.32 8.78
CA HIS A 35 -0.73 8.98 7.36
C HIS A 35 0.74 8.98 6.92
N LEU A 36 1.58 9.81 7.54
CA LEU A 36 3.01 9.93 7.25
C LEU A 36 3.91 9.10 8.17
N ILE A 37 3.35 8.19 8.98
CA ILE A 37 4.12 7.34 9.91
C ILE A 37 5.21 6.52 9.22
N HIS A 38 5.05 6.21 7.94
CA HIS A 38 6.00 5.47 7.11
C HIS A 38 5.96 5.90 5.64
N THR A 39 7.14 5.94 4.99
CA THR A 39 7.30 6.26 3.56
C THR A 39 7.04 5.05 2.66
N TYR A 40 5.89 4.41 2.78
CA TYR A 40 5.47 3.30 1.93
C TYR A 40 4.96 3.83 0.58
N PRO A 41 5.35 3.23 -0.56
CA PRO A 41 4.91 3.68 -1.88
C PRO A 41 3.46 3.32 -2.18
N ALA A 42 2.87 4.02 -3.16
CA ALA A 42 1.55 3.74 -3.72
C ALA A 42 0.43 3.67 -2.66
N LYS A 43 0.33 4.71 -1.83
CA LYS A 43 -0.79 4.89 -0.90
C LYS A 43 -1.98 5.50 -1.63
N LEU A 44 -3.17 5.05 -1.30
CA LEU A 44 -4.40 5.73 -1.70
C LEU A 44 -4.41 7.18 -1.16
N LEU A 45 -4.90 8.11 -1.97
CA LEU A 45 -5.06 9.51 -1.56
C LEU A 45 -6.11 9.60 -0.42
N PRO A 46 -5.75 10.09 0.79
CA PRO A 46 -6.66 10.12 1.94
C PRO A 46 -7.95 10.90 1.71
N HIS A 47 -7.95 11.86 0.80
CA HIS A 47 -9.11 12.66 0.43
C HIS A 47 -10.26 11.81 -0.13
N ILE A 48 -9.94 10.71 -0.83
CA ILE A 48 -10.93 9.79 -1.40
C ILE A 48 -11.72 9.10 -0.28
N PRO A 49 -11.13 8.28 0.61
CA PRO A 49 -11.88 7.68 1.69
C PRO A 49 -12.50 8.72 2.64
N TYR A 50 -11.86 9.88 2.84
CA TYR A 50 -12.44 10.96 3.61
C TYR A 50 -13.80 11.41 3.05
N PHE A 51 -13.90 11.63 1.73
CA PHE A 51 -15.15 12.02 1.07
C PHE A 51 -16.27 11.01 1.31
N PHE A 52 -15.99 9.73 1.09
CA PHE A 52 -17.00 8.68 1.20
C PHE A 52 -17.41 8.39 2.64
N LEU A 53 -16.47 8.46 3.59
CA LEU A 53 -16.70 8.08 4.98
C LEU A 53 -17.29 9.22 5.82
N ASN A 54 -17.09 10.48 5.45
CA ASN A 54 -17.74 11.63 6.12
C ASN A 54 -19.07 12.01 5.44
N ASN A 55 -19.68 11.09 4.72
CA ASN A 55 -20.93 11.28 4.00
C ASN A 55 -21.90 10.14 4.34
N ASN A 56 -22.94 10.49 5.11
CA ASN A 56 -23.94 9.54 5.57
C ASN A 56 -24.80 8.90 4.46
N TYR A 57 -24.63 9.33 3.21
CA TYR A 57 -25.23 8.66 2.04
C TYR A 57 -24.68 7.24 1.84
N PHE A 58 -23.40 7.03 2.16
CA PHE A 58 -22.71 5.75 1.88
C PHE A 58 -22.60 4.85 3.09
N SER A 59 -22.41 5.40 4.29
CA SER A 59 -22.27 4.66 5.54
C SER A 59 -22.61 5.52 6.75
N GLN A 60 -22.95 4.88 7.87
CA GLN A 60 -23.29 5.51 9.14
C GLN A 60 -22.18 5.31 10.18
N GLU A 61 -22.21 6.11 11.27
CA GLU A 61 -21.35 5.86 12.43
C GLU A 61 -21.63 4.46 13.00
N GLY A 62 -20.57 3.73 13.35
CA GLY A 62 -20.64 2.35 13.83
C GLY A 62 -20.57 1.28 12.75
N ASP A 63 -20.81 1.62 11.48
CA ASP A 63 -20.73 0.69 10.35
C ASP A 63 -19.34 0.04 10.21
N VAL A 64 -19.29 -1.10 9.55
CA VAL A 64 -18.06 -1.84 9.27
C VAL A 64 -17.61 -1.60 7.84
N VAL A 65 -16.45 -0.98 7.70
CA VAL A 65 -15.79 -0.69 6.42
C VAL A 65 -14.69 -1.71 6.16
N LEU A 66 -14.65 -2.28 4.95
CA LEU A 66 -13.60 -3.21 4.53
C LEU A 66 -12.73 -2.60 3.44
N ASP A 67 -11.40 -2.76 3.59
CA ASP A 67 -10.42 -2.58 2.51
C ASP A 67 -9.65 -3.89 2.30
N PRO A 68 -10.01 -4.72 1.29
CA PRO A 68 -9.36 -5.99 1.01
C PRO A 68 -7.95 -5.86 0.42
N PHE A 69 -7.51 -4.64 0.09
CA PHE A 69 -6.16 -4.30 -0.36
C PHE A 69 -5.60 -3.12 0.44
N CYS A 70 -5.68 -3.20 1.76
CA CYS A 70 -5.54 -2.05 2.64
C CYS A 70 -4.15 -1.39 2.64
N GLY A 71 -3.15 -2.02 2.05
CA GLY A 71 -1.80 -1.48 2.07
C GLY A 71 -1.38 -1.06 3.47
N THR A 72 -1.03 0.21 3.64
CA THR A 72 -0.66 0.77 4.94
C THR A 72 -1.84 1.36 5.72
N GLY A 73 -3.07 0.99 5.40
CA GLY A 73 -4.26 1.32 6.20
C GLY A 73 -4.76 2.75 6.05
N THR A 74 -4.73 3.32 4.86
CA THR A 74 -5.28 4.67 4.63
C THR A 74 -6.79 4.70 4.84
N VAL A 75 -7.52 3.73 4.27
CA VAL A 75 -8.97 3.61 4.46
C VAL A 75 -9.30 3.29 5.92
N LEU A 76 -8.52 2.42 6.56
CA LEU A 76 -8.75 2.01 7.94
C LEU A 76 -8.66 3.21 8.90
N LEU A 77 -7.65 4.06 8.71
CA LEU A 77 -7.50 5.26 9.55
C LEU A 77 -8.65 6.24 9.32
N GLU A 78 -9.00 6.53 8.06
CA GLU A 78 -10.10 7.47 7.76
C GLU A 78 -11.45 6.91 8.24
N ALA A 79 -11.66 5.59 8.23
CA ALA A 79 -12.86 4.96 8.79
C ALA A 79 -12.96 5.20 10.30
N ASN A 80 -11.88 4.98 11.06
CA ASN A 80 -11.89 5.26 12.50
C ASN A 80 -12.06 6.73 12.81
N LEU A 81 -11.44 7.64 12.04
CA LEU A 81 -11.62 9.09 12.18
C LEU A 81 -13.08 9.51 11.94
N ALA A 82 -13.76 8.82 11.05
CA ALA A 82 -15.17 9.00 10.74
C ALA A 82 -16.11 8.17 11.64
N LYS A 83 -15.62 7.58 12.73
CA LYS A 83 -16.34 6.75 13.69
C LYS A 83 -16.94 5.46 13.08
N ARG A 84 -16.24 4.83 12.13
CA ARG A 84 -16.60 3.52 11.57
C ARG A 84 -15.57 2.48 12.02
N ASN A 85 -16.01 1.23 12.18
CA ASN A 85 -15.11 0.09 12.37
C ASN A 85 -14.44 -0.25 11.04
N ALA A 86 -13.19 -0.71 11.08
CA ALA A 86 -12.45 -1.01 9.87
C ALA A 86 -11.82 -2.40 9.88
N LEU A 87 -11.94 -3.09 8.75
CA LEU A 87 -11.30 -4.37 8.50
C LEU A 87 -10.39 -4.23 7.28
N GLY A 88 -9.20 -4.83 7.35
CA GLY A 88 -8.24 -4.77 6.26
C GLY A 88 -7.60 -6.11 5.95
N ALA A 89 -7.24 -6.30 4.68
CA ALA A 89 -6.40 -7.41 4.24
C ALA A 89 -5.28 -6.89 3.32
N ASP A 90 -4.10 -7.49 3.39
CA ASP A 90 -3.00 -7.20 2.46
C ASP A 90 -1.98 -8.35 2.45
N ALA A 91 -1.43 -8.68 1.28
CA ALA A 91 -0.45 -9.76 1.15
C ALA A 91 0.92 -9.38 1.74
N ASN A 92 1.28 -8.09 1.78
CA ASN A 92 2.57 -7.63 2.27
C ASN A 92 2.59 -7.53 3.81
N PRO A 93 3.40 -8.34 4.51
CA PRO A 93 3.44 -8.33 5.98
C PRO A 93 3.91 -6.98 6.55
N LEU A 94 4.75 -6.22 5.84
CA LEU A 94 5.15 -4.88 6.26
C LEU A 94 3.97 -3.90 6.18
N ALA A 95 3.19 -3.97 5.10
CA ALA A 95 2.02 -3.11 4.94
C ALA A 95 1.02 -3.33 6.07
N ARG A 96 0.70 -4.60 6.38
CA ARG A 96 -0.16 -4.98 7.52
C ARG A 96 0.34 -4.43 8.85
N LYS A 97 1.66 -4.57 9.12
CA LYS A 97 2.28 -4.04 10.35
C LYS A 97 2.15 -2.53 10.45
N ILE A 98 2.37 -1.80 9.34
CA ILE A 98 2.20 -0.35 9.30
C ILE A 98 0.72 0.02 9.52
N ALA A 99 -0.23 -0.69 8.88
CA ALA A 99 -1.66 -0.43 9.03
C ALA A 99 -2.12 -0.58 10.49
N ILE A 100 -1.67 -1.62 11.18
CA ILE A 100 -1.95 -1.84 12.60
C ILE A 100 -1.45 -0.66 13.45
N VAL A 101 -0.18 -0.27 13.30
CA VAL A 101 0.40 0.82 14.11
C VAL A 101 -0.25 2.16 13.78
N LYS A 102 -0.58 2.40 12.52
CA LYS A 102 -1.23 3.64 12.05
C LYS A 102 -2.59 3.89 12.70
N THR A 103 -3.31 2.84 13.06
CA THR A 103 -4.70 2.93 13.56
C THR A 103 -4.83 2.69 15.07
N GLN A 104 -3.71 2.48 15.78
CA GLN A 104 -3.72 2.16 17.21
C GLN A 104 -3.38 3.36 18.08
N LYS A 105 -4.19 3.60 19.12
CA LYS A 105 -3.82 4.47 20.25
C LYS A 105 -2.70 3.82 21.08
N ILE A 106 -1.61 4.53 21.24
CA ILE A 106 -0.46 4.08 22.05
C ILE A 106 -0.10 5.19 23.03
N ASN A 107 0.18 4.83 24.28
CA ASN A 107 0.60 5.79 25.29
C ASN A 107 1.96 6.40 24.93
N VAL A 108 1.98 7.70 24.64
CA VAL A 108 3.16 8.43 24.14
C VAL A 108 4.23 8.63 25.20
N GLN A 109 3.85 8.83 26.47
CA GLN A 109 4.80 8.96 27.57
C GLN A 109 5.59 7.64 27.75
N LYS A 110 4.90 6.50 27.62
CA LYS A 110 5.53 5.18 27.66
C LYS A 110 6.41 4.94 26.43
N LEU A 111 5.98 5.37 25.23
CA LEU A 111 6.82 5.30 24.02
C LEU A 111 8.12 6.08 24.20
N THR A 112 8.06 7.31 24.73
CA THR A 112 9.24 8.14 24.96
C THR A 112 10.22 7.47 25.93
N LYS A 113 9.72 6.94 27.06
CA LYS A 113 10.55 6.21 28.01
C LYS A 113 11.22 4.97 27.39
N ILE A 114 10.46 4.18 26.64
CA ILE A 114 10.99 2.98 25.96
C ILE A 114 12.03 3.37 24.94
N LEU A 115 11.85 4.46 24.18
CA LEU A 115 12.82 4.94 23.18
C LEU A 115 14.18 5.21 23.80
N GLU A 116 14.23 5.93 24.94
CA GLU A 116 15.47 6.25 25.62
C GLU A 116 16.19 4.99 26.14
N LEU A 117 15.44 4.07 26.77
CA LEU A 117 15.98 2.80 27.25
C LEU A 117 16.49 1.94 26.09
N LEU A 118 15.72 1.83 24.99
CA LEU A 118 16.08 1.08 23.80
C LEU A 118 17.37 1.58 23.19
N LEU A 119 17.51 2.90 23.01
CA LEU A 119 18.71 3.49 22.42
C LEU A 119 19.92 3.36 23.35
N HIS A 120 19.73 3.52 24.65
CA HIS A 120 20.79 3.27 25.64
C HIS A 120 21.28 1.82 25.53
N GLN A 121 20.36 0.86 25.62
CA GLN A 121 20.66 -0.56 25.54
C GLN A 121 21.34 -0.94 24.20
N ALA A 122 20.82 -0.41 23.08
CA ALA A 122 21.40 -0.66 21.75
C ALA A 122 22.87 -0.20 21.65
N LYS A 123 23.25 0.91 22.28
CA LYS A 123 24.63 1.42 22.29
C LYS A 123 25.59 0.50 23.07
N LEU A 124 25.09 -0.21 24.10
CA LEU A 124 25.89 -1.08 24.97
C LEU A 124 26.30 -2.41 24.30
N TYR A 125 25.58 -2.89 23.28
CA TYR A 125 25.91 -4.15 22.64
C TYR A 125 27.30 -4.11 21.96
N LYS A 126 28.20 -4.99 22.40
CA LYS A 126 29.52 -5.15 21.78
C LYS A 126 29.48 -6.05 20.54
N LYS A 127 28.66 -7.11 20.57
CA LYS A 127 28.50 -8.06 19.47
C LYS A 127 27.05 -8.08 19.02
N VAL A 128 26.81 -8.20 17.72
CA VAL A 128 25.50 -8.30 17.12
C VAL A 128 25.49 -9.34 16.02
N GLU A 129 24.34 -10.00 15.87
CA GLU A 129 24.03 -10.84 14.73
C GLU A 129 23.33 -10.00 13.66
N PHE A 130 23.62 -10.32 12.43
CA PHE A 130 23.02 -9.61 11.30
C PHE A 130 21.85 -10.43 10.75
N PRO A 131 20.70 -9.82 10.54
CA PRO A 131 19.61 -10.49 9.84
C PRO A 131 20.02 -10.81 8.40
N ASP A 132 19.34 -11.78 7.82
CA ASP A 132 19.63 -12.26 6.48
C ASP A 132 19.09 -11.31 5.40
N VAL A 133 19.79 -10.21 5.21
CA VAL A 133 19.48 -9.21 4.19
C VAL A 133 20.29 -9.49 2.93
N ARG A 134 19.62 -9.76 1.82
CA ARG A 134 20.29 -10.03 0.54
C ARG A 134 21.17 -8.85 0.13
N ASN A 135 22.44 -9.15 -0.17
CA ASN A 135 23.46 -8.16 -0.58
C ASN A 135 23.57 -6.98 0.41
N ARG A 136 23.55 -7.24 1.72
CA ARG A 136 23.58 -6.21 2.77
C ARG A 136 24.74 -5.23 2.59
N THR A 137 25.95 -5.71 2.35
CA THR A 137 27.16 -4.87 2.14
C THR A 137 27.09 -4.00 0.89
N PHE A 138 26.32 -4.41 -0.10
CA PHE A 138 26.05 -3.58 -1.29
C PHE A 138 25.18 -2.37 -0.99
N TRP A 139 24.24 -2.54 -0.01
CA TRP A 139 23.24 -1.54 0.30
C TRP A 139 23.59 -0.59 1.42
N PHE A 140 24.50 -0.95 2.32
CA PHE A 140 24.75 -0.20 3.54
C PHE A 140 26.25 -0.06 3.84
N PRO A 141 26.71 1.13 4.33
CA PRO A 141 28.03 1.26 4.95
C PRO A 141 28.21 0.28 6.11
N GLU A 142 29.41 -0.18 6.39
CA GLU A 142 29.70 -1.14 7.45
C GLU A 142 29.23 -0.63 8.82
N LYS A 143 29.61 0.60 9.18
CA LYS A 143 29.15 1.26 10.42
C LYS A 143 27.61 1.26 10.54
N THR A 144 26.90 1.57 9.45
CA THR A 144 25.44 1.58 9.39
C THR A 144 24.87 0.19 9.65
N GLN A 145 25.46 -0.86 9.09
CA GLN A 145 25.01 -2.23 9.31
C GLN A 145 25.08 -2.61 10.80
N VAL A 146 26.19 -2.29 11.46
CA VAL A 146 26.40 -2.57 12.89
C VAL A 146 25.37 -1.80 13.74
N GLN A 147 25.17 -0.50 13.49
CA GLN A 147 24.21 0.30 14.24
C GLN A 147 22.76 -0.18 14.03
N LEU A 148 22.37 -0.52 12.79
CA LEU A 148 21.06 -1.11 12.52
C LEU A 148 20.87 -2.44 13.26
N ALA A 149 21.87 -3.32 13.26
CA ALA A 149 21.79 -4.59 13.95
C ALA A 149 21.65 -4.43 15.48
N LYS A 150 22.35 -3.45 16.07
CA LYS A 150 22.21 -3.10 17.49
C LYS A 150 20.79 -2.61 17.82
N ILE A 151 20.23 -1.71 17.01
CA ILE A 151 18.86 -1.22 17.19
C ILE A 151 17.86 -2.37 17.03
N ARG A 152 18.06 -3.22 15.99
CA ARG A 152 17.17 -4.37 15.75
C ARG A 152 17.16 -5.32 16.96
N ARG A 153 18.32 -5.67 17.49
CA ARG A 153 18.42 -6.50 18.70
C ARG A 153 17.69 -5.90 19.89
N ALA A 154 17.85 -4.60 20.16
CA ALA A 154 17.15 -3.94 21.25
C ALA A 154 15.62 -3.94 21.05
N ILE A 155 15.14 -3.83 19.81
CA ILE A 155 13.71 -3.97 19.48
C ILE A 155 13.24 -5.40 19.73
N ASP A 156 14.04 -6.42 19.35
CA ASP A 156 13.68 -7.83 19.50
C ASP A 156 13.50 -8.23 20.97
N GLU A 157 14.27 -7.63 21.85
CA GLU A 157 14.17 -7.84 23.31
C GLU A 157 12.92 -7.22 23.95
N LEU A 158 12.19 -6.33 23.23
CA LEU A 158 10.92 -5.81 23.72
C LEU A 158 9.82 -6.89 23.70
N PRO A 159 8.93 -6.90 24.71
CA PRO A 159 7.76 -7.78 24.69
C PRO A 159 6.89 -7.54 23.45
N ASN A 160 6.34 -8.64 22.89
CA ASN A 160 5.42 -8.55 21.78
C ASN A 160 4.21 -7.68 22.11
N GLY A 161 3.79 -6.85 21.17
CA GLY A 161 2.64 -5.95 21.35
C GLY A 161 2.81 -4.61 20.63
N LYS A 162 1.92 -3.68 20.95
CA LYS A 162 1.82 -2.41 20.24
C LYS A 162 3.08 -1.53 20.33
N TYR A 163 3.82 -1.58 21.42
CA TYR A 163 5.07 -0.82 21.59
C TYR A 163 6.16 -1.37 20.67
N LYS A 164 6.41 -2.69 20.69
CA LYS A 164 7.37 -3.32 19.80
C LYS A 164 7.01 -3.05 18.33
N SER A 165 5.75 -3.21 17.95
CA SER A 165 5.28 -2.95 16.60
C SER A 165 5.52 -1.50 16.16
N PHE A 166 5.34 -0.52 17.04
CA PHE A 166 5.66 0.89 16.77
C PHE A 166 7.15 1.07 16.45
N PHE A 167 8.04 0.53 17.30
CA PHE A 167 9.48 0.65 17.09
C PHE A 167 9.96 -0.09 15.84
N GLU A 168 9.37 -1.23 15.49
CA GLU A 168 9.63 -1.94 14.23
C GLU A 168 9.20 -1.12 13.00
N VAL A 169 8.06 -0.42 13.05
CA VAL A 169 7.62 0.48 11.96
C VAL A 169 8.57 1.66 11.82
N CYS A 170 9.00 2.28 12.92
CA CYS A 170 9.99 3.35 12.90
C CYS A 170 11.34 2.86 12.35
N PHE A 171 11.76 1.66 12.74
CA PHE A 171 12.98 1.02 12.25
C PHE A 171 12.91 0.78 10.74
N SER A 172 11.80 0.23 10.27
CA SER A 172 11.54 0.06 8.84
C SER A 172 11.65 1.40 8.09
N ASN A 173 11.06 2.47 8.62
CA ASN A 173 11.14 3.80 8.00
C ASN A 173 12.56 4.39 7.98
N CYS A 174 13.44 3.93 8.88
CA CYS A 174 14.85 4.30 8.94
C CYS A 174 15.68 3.62 7.85
N ILE A 175 15.46 2.31 7.59
CA ILE A 175 16.31 1.45 6.77
C ILE A 175 16.67 2.07 5.42
N LYS A 176 15.68 2.48 4.63
CA LYS A 176 15.93 3.06 3.31
C LYS A 176 16.64 4.41 3.41
N LYS A 177 16.36 5.20 4.44
CA LYS A 177 16.95 6.54 4.66
C LYS A 177 18.45 6.49 4.97
N VAL A 178 18.93 5.37 5.51
CA VAL A 178 20.36 5.17 5.86
C VAL A 178 21.07 4.23 4.90
N SER A 179 20.45 3.86 3.79
CA SER A 179 21.00 2.98 2.76
C SER A 179 21.52 3.76 1.55
N TYR A 180 22.32 3.11 0.72
CA TYR A 180 22.72 3.60 -0.59
C TYR A 180 21.58 3.57 -1.64
N ALA A 181 20.37 3.19 -1.28
CA ALA A 181 19.23 3.23 -2.20
C ALA A 181 18.80 4.67 -2.47
N ASP A 182 18.49 4.96 -3.74
CA ASP A 182 17.96 6.27 -4.15
C ASP A 182 16.58 6.49 -3.48
N PRO A 183 16.43 7.54 -2.64
CA PRO A 183 15.18 7.80 -1.94
C PRO A 183 14.01 8.17 -2.87
N ARG A 184 14.29 8.65 -4.08
CA ARG A 184 13.30 9.08 -5.08
C ARG A 184 12.62 7.91 -5.78
N ILE A 185 13.23 6.72 -5.77
CA ILE A 185 12.77 5.54 -6.50
C ILE A 185 12.17 4.54 -5.51
N ALA A 186 10.94 4.07 -5.75
CA ALA A 186 10.26 3.14 -4.85
C ALA A 186 11.02 1.82 -4.68
N VAL A 187 11.36 1.16 -5.78
CA VAL A 187 12.20 -0.06 -5.78
C VAL A 187 13.66 0.33 -5.47
N PRO A 188 14.36 -0.37 -4.57
CA PRO A 188 15.75 -0.05 -4.29
C PRO A 188 16.63 -0.07 -5.54
N VAL A 189 17.22 1.07 -5.85
CA VAL A 189 18.24 1.27 -6.89
C VAL A 189 19.40 2.00 -6.21
N LYS A 190 20.61 1.47 -6.34
CA LYS A 190 21.78 2.08 -5.69
C LYS A 190 22.10 3.43 -6.33
N LEU A 191 22.36 4.41 -5.49
CA LEU A 191 22.87 5.72 -5.90
C LEU A 191 24.16 5.53 -6.72
N ASN A 192 24.18 6.13 -7.90
CA ASN A 192 25.36 6.15 -8.77
C ASN A 192 25.48 7.53 -9.40
N PRO A 193 26.49 8.33 -9.01
CA PRO A 193 26.73 9.66 -9.59
C PRO A 193 27.09 9.58 -11.08
N ASP A 194 27.80 8.51 -11.52
CA ASP A 194 28.29 8.36 -12.90
C ASP A 194 27.17 8.20 -13.96
N ARG A 195 25.92 8.17 -13.53
CA ARG A 195 24.75 8.24 -14.43
C ARG A 195 24.44 9.64 -14.91
N PHE A 196 25.09 10.63 -14.35
CA PHE A 196 24.89 12.04 -14.62
C PHE A 196 26.19 12.65 -15.13
N GLU A 197 26.08 13.72 -15.88
CA GLU A 197 27.21 14.49 -16.32
C GLU A 197 28.03 14.97 -15.11
N LYS A 198 29.37 14.86 -15.19
CA LYS A 198 30.27 15.31 -14.13
C LYS A 198 30.00 16.78 -13.81
N ASP A 199 30.05 17.09 -12.51
CA ASP A 199 29.81 18.42 -11.96
C ASP A 199 28.41 18.99 -12.16
N SER A 200 27.49 18.23 -12.75
CA SER A 200 26.08 18.61 -12.77
C SER A 200 25.51 18.65 -11.34
N GLU A 201 24.47 19.44 -11.15
CA GLU A 201 23.77 19.53 -9.85
C GLU A 201 23.39 18.16 -9.30
N GLN A 202 22.90 17.26 -10.16
CA GLN A 202 22.49 15.90 -9.76
C GLN A 202 23.70 15.03 -9.38
N TYR A 203 24.81 15.09 -10.11
CA TYR A 203 26.06 14.42 -9.77
C TYR A 203 26.52 14.82 -8.38
N ASN A 204 26.61 16.15 -8.13
CA ASN A 204 27.07 16.70 -6.86
C ASN A 204 26.15 16.37 -5.70
N LYS A 205 24.83 16.42 -5.89
CA LYS A 205 23.85 15.99 -4.87
C LYS A 205 24.02 14.52 -4.47
N ILE A 206 24.20 13.63 -5.45
CA ILE A 206 24.38 12.20 -5.16
C ILE A 206 25.71 11.95 -4.46
N LYS A 207 26.79 12.57 -4.91
CA LYS A 207 28.13 12.44 -4.31
C LYS A 207 28.13 12.93 -2.85
N LYS A 208 27.54 14.10 -2.60
CA LYS A 208 27.35 14.60 -1.23
C LYS A 208 26.56 13.62 -0.39
N ARG A 209 25.43 13.10 -0.89
CA ARG A 209 24.60 12.12 -0.18
C ARG A 209 25.38 10.86 0.19
N LEU A 210 26.24 10.36 -0.70
CA LEU A 210 27.07 9.18 -0.42
C LEU A 210 28.10 9.45 0.69
N LEU A 211 28.71 10.65 0.71
CA LEU A 211 29.61 11.07 1.79
C LEU A 211 28.85 11.17 3.13
N ASP A 212 27.71 11.85 3.13
CA ASP A 212 26.87 12.01 4.33
C ASP A 212 26.45 10.64 4.94
N LEU A 213 26.15 9.64 4.08
CA LEU A 213 25.78 8.30 4.54
C LEU A 213 26.92 7.58 5.27
N ASN A 214 28.18 7.81 4.91
CA ASN A 214 29.31 7.17 5.57
C ASN A 214 29.58 7.74 6.98
N SER A 215 29.26 9.00 7.21
CA SER A 215 29.41 9.67 8.52
C SER A 215 28.15 9.61 9.40
N LEU A 216 27.00 9.21 8.83
CA LEU A 216 25.71 9.27 9.48
C LEU A 216 25.66 8.43 10.75
N ASP A 217 25.11 9.00 11.83
CA ASP A 217 24.74 8.27 13.04
C ASP A 217 23.29 7.73 12.92
N VAL A 218 23.17 6.40 12.83
CA VAL A 218 21.89 5.72 12.68
C VAL A 218 21.06 5.81 13.96
N PHE A 219 21.68 5.87 15.15
CA PHE A 219 20.94 6.01 16.41
C PHE A 219 20.19 7.35 16.45
N GLU A 220 20.88 8.44 16.08
CA GLU A 220 20.24 9.76 16.05
C GLU A 220 19.20 9.86 14.92
N LYS A 221 19.44 9.24 13.77
CA LYS A 221 18.45 9.18 12.70
C LYS A 221 17.21 8.39 13.12
N TYR A 222 17.39 7.27 13.80
CA TYR A 222 16.30 6.46 14.32
C TYR A 222 15.52 7.20 15.42
N ARG A 223 16.25 7.88 16.34
CA ARG A 223 15.65 8.75 17.37
C ARG A 223 14.73 9.81 16.74
N SER A 224 15.22 10.55 15.75
CA SER A 224 14.43 11.57 15.03
C SER A 224 13.14 10.99 14.46
N ILE A 225 13.21 9.83 13.79
CA ILE A 225 12.05 9.17 13.21
C ILE A 225 11.04 8.72 14.28
N CYS A 226 11.53 8.17 15.39
CA CYS A 226 10.68 7.77 16.50
C CYS A 226 9.98 8.98 17.14
N SER A 227 10.71 10.07 17.39
CA SER A 227 10.16 11.29 18.01
C SER A 227 9.08 11.92 17.11
N GLU A 228 9.32 12.03 15.81
CA GLU A 228 8.33 12.51 14.86
C GLU A 228 7.06 11.62 14.86
N ASN A 229 7.25 10.30 14.91
CA ASN A 229 6.14 9.35 14.90
C ASN A 229 5.40 9.27 16.24
N ILE A 230 6.06 9.55 17.38
CA ILE A 230 5.40 9.71 18.68
C ILE A 230 4.42 10.89 18.64
N ILE A 231 4.82 12.03 18.05
CA ILE A 231 3.93 13.18 17.84
C ILE A 231 2.73 12.79 16.99
N ARG A 232 2.94 12.02 15.90
CA ARG A 232 1.84 11.54 15.05
C ARG A 232 0.90 10.60 15.79
N ILE A 233 1.41 9.70 16.62
CA ILE A 233 0.58 8.79 17.43
C ILE A 233 -0.26 9.57 18.45
N ASP A 234 0.28 10.66 19.03
CA ASP A 234 -0.44 11.49 19.98
C ASP A 234 -1.72 12.09 19.35
N THR A 235 -1.69 12.42 18.06
CA THR A 235 -2.87 12.92 17.36
C THR A 235 -4.04 11.93 17.32
N LEU A 236 -3.80 10.63 17.53
CA LEU A 236 -4.85 9.61 17.60
C LEU A 236 -5.61 9.60 18.93
N SER A 237 -5.24 10.43 19.89
CA SER A 237 -5.99 10.59 21.16
C SER A 237 -7.45 11.01 20.93
N CYS A 238 -7.74 11.67 19.80
CA CYS A 238 -9.10 12.06 19.39
C CYS A 238 -9.99 10.92 18.90
N LEU A 239 -9.44 9.73 18.60
CA LEU A 239 -10.25 8.60 18.15
C LEU A 239 -11.22 8.16 19.26
N SER A 240 -12.45 7.80 18.88
CA SER A 240 -13.39 7.17 19.82
C SER A 240 -12.85 5.81 20.27
N ASP A 241 -13.15 5.43 21.51
CA ASP A 241 -12.83 4.09 22.02
C ASP A 241 -13.82 3.01 21.51
N ASP A 242 -14.94 3.44 20.92
CA ASP A 242 -15.99 2.57 20.37
C ASP A 242 -15.65 2.03 18.99
N VAL A 243 -14.58 2.54 18.33
CA VAL A 243 -14.17 2.10 17.01
C VAL A 243 -12.86 1.33 17.02
N SER A 244 -12.75 0.38 16.11
CA SER A 244 -11.57 -0.47 16.01
C SER A 244 -11.16 -0.69 14.55
N SER A 245 -9.86 -0.93 14.36
CA SER A 245 -9.31 -1.45 13.11
C SER A 245 -8.66 -2.81 13.33
N LYS A 246 -8.92 -3.75 12.43
CA LYS A 246 -8.33 -5.09 12.48
C LYS A 246 -7.81 -5.51 11.11
N ILE A 247 -6.63 -6.11 11.09
CA ILE A 247 -6.15 -6.84 9.92
C ILE A 247 -6.62 -8.28 10.04
N ILE A 248 -7.43 -8.70 9.09
CA ILE A 248 -8.19 -9.95 9.15
C ILE A 248 -7.62 -11.04 8.25
N SER A 249 -7.01 -10.69 7.12
CA SER A 249 -6.44 -11.65 6.19
C SER A 249 -5.15 -11.13 5.54
N GLU A 250 -4.35 -12.07 5.04
CA GLU A 250 -3.22 -11.79 4.14
C GLU A 250 -3.57 -12.02 2.66
N ASN A 251 -4.84 -12.33 2.36
CA ASN A 251 -5.26 -12.67 1.02
C ASN A 251 -6.68 -12.17 0.75
N ALA A 252 -6.81 -11.19 -0.14
CA ALA A 252 -8.09 -10.62 -0.53
C ALA A 252 -9.05 -11.64 -1.21
N ARG A 253 -8.53 -12.78 -1.68
CA ARG A 253 -9.31 -13.86 -2.31
C ARG A 253 -9.99 -14.76 -1.29
N VAL A 254 -9.62 -14.65 0.00
CA VAL A 254 -10.19 -15.41 1.12
C VAL A 254 -10.15 -14.50 2.36
N LEU A 255 -11.30 -14.00 2.76
CA LEU A 255 -11.42 -13.12 3.93
C LEU A 255 -11.81 -13.94 5.16
N THR A 256 -10.95 -13.91 6.17
CA THR A 256 -11.10 -14.67 7.42
C THR A 256 -11.38 -13.74 8.60
N GLU A 257 -11.89 -14.24 9.72
CA GLU A 257 -12.14 -13.44 10.93
C GLU A 257 -10.84 -12.85 11.55
N SER A 258 -9.74 -13.53 11.32
CA SER A 258 -8.38 -13.04 11.68
C SER A 258 -7.32 -13.81 10.89
N ILE A 259 -6.10 -13.26 10.81
CA ILE A 259 -4.95 -13.87 10.11
C ILE A 259 -4.66 -15.31 10.61
N ASN A 260 -4.88 -15.57 11.89
CA ASN A 260 -4.57 -16.86 12.53
C ASN A 260 -5.74 -17.83 12.54
N LYS A 261 -6.92 -17.44 12.03
CA LYS A 261 -8.12 -18.28 11.97
C LYS A 261 -8.46 -18.59 10.51
N ARG A 262 -8.92 -19.82 10.26
CA ARG A 262 -9.43 -20.22 8.95
C ARG A 262 -10.93 -19.96 8.77
N THR A 263 -11.61 -19.51 9.81
CA THR A 263 -13.04 -19.15 9.76
C THR A 263 -13.24 -17.96 8.84
N LEU A 264 -14.08 -18.12 7.85
CA LEU A 264 -14.44 -17.06 6.91
C LEU A 264 -15.30 -16.00 7.60
N ILE A 265 -15.14 -14.74 7.18
CA ILE A 265 -16.10 -13.69 7.53
C ILE A 265 -17.47 -14.07 6.99
N LYS A 266 -18.50 -13.78 7.76
CA LYS A 266 -19.90 -14.04 7.39
C LYS A 266 -20.27 -13.30 6.11
N ASP A 267 -21.13 -13.92 5.32
CA ASP A 267 -21.79 -13.27 4.20
C ASP A 267 -22.56 -12.04 4.70
N GLU A 268 -22.64 -11.02 3.87
CA GLU A 268 -23.45 -9.82 4.13
C GLU A 268 -23.24 -9.20 5.52
N SER A 269 -21.96 -9.13 5.96
CA SER A 269 -21.56 -8.58 7.27
C SER A 269 -20.85 -7.23 7.18
N ILE A 270 -20.52 -6.76 5.99
CA ILE A 270 -19.79 -5.52 5.72
C ILE A 270 -20.75 -4.47 5.15
N ASP A 271 -20.76 -3.28 5.72
CA ASP A 271 -21.62 -2.19 5.30
C ASP A 271 -21.09 -1.44 4.07
N MET A 272 -19.78 -1.28 4.00
CA MET A 272 -19.13 -0.57 2.90
C MET A 272 -17.76 -1.14 2.57
N ILE A 273 -17.42 -1.14 1.28
CA ILE A 273 -16.07 -1.45 0.80
C ILE A 273 -15.48 -0.22 0.13
N ILE A 274 -14.26 0.17 0.53
CA ILE A 274 -13.45 1.18 -0.15
C ILE A 274 -12.07 0.58 -0.37
N THR A 275 -11.61 0.51 -1.62
CA THR A 275 -10.32 -0.12 -1.90
C THR A 275 -9.65 0.41 -3.15
N SER A 276 -8.32 0.34 -3.17
CA SER A 276 -7.51 0.53 -4.38
C SER A 276 -6.72 -0.76 -4.63
N PRO A 277 -7.23 -1.67 -5.47
CA PRO A 277 -6.56 -2.93 -5.75
C PRO A 277 -5.24 -2.71 -6.50
N PRO A 278 -4.33 -3.70 -6.49
CA PRO A 278 -3.08 -3.60 -7.25
C PRO A 278 -3.38 -3.44 -8.74
N TYR A 279 -2.55 -2.62 -9.45
CA TYR A 279 -2.72 -2.38 -10.87
C TYR A 279 -1.97 -3.43 -11.68
N ALA A 280 -2.55 -3.86 -12.81
CA ALA A 280 -1.98 -4.89 -13.68
C ALA A 280 -0.55 -4.53 -14.14
N GLY A 281 0.45 -5.33 -13.76
CA GLY A 281 1.85 -5.15 -14.15
C GLY A 281 2.49 -3.82 -13.71
N ALA A 282 1.90 -3.12 -12.75
CA ALA A 282 2.26 -1.75 -12.44
C ALA A 282 3.21 -1.61 -11.24
N GLN A 283 3.17 -2.47 -10.25
CA GLN A 283 3.91 -2.28 -9.00
C GLN A 283 4.67 -3.52 -8.57
N LYS A 284 5.92 -3.32 -8.22
CA LYS A 284 6.77 -4.35 -7.60
C LYS A 284 6.74 -4.19 -6.08
N TYR A 285 5.56 -4.38 -5.46
CA TYR A 285 5.31 -4.11 -4.04
C TYR A 285 6.31 -4.81 -3.11
N ILE A 286 6.52 -6.11 -3.28
CA ILE A 286 7.46 -6.88 -2.46
C ILE A 286 8.89 -6.40 -2.69
N ARG A 287 9.29 -6.16 -3.95
CA ARG A 287 10.64 -5.68 -4.26
C ARG A 287 10.91 -4.29 -3.69
N SER A 288 9.91 -3.40 -3.65
CA SER A 288 10.06 -2.07 -3.05
C SER A 288 10.29 -2.14 -1.54
N SER A 289 9.79 -3.18 -0.88
CA SER A 289 9.93 -3.42 0.56
C SER A 289 11.08 -4.37 0.91
N SER A 290 11.85 -4.86 -0.06
CA SER A 290 12.81 -5.97 0.13
C SER A 290 13.85 -5.73 1.23
N LEU A 291 14.41 -4.52 1.32
CA LEU A 291 15.38 -4.17 2.38
C LEU A 291 14.71 -4.18 3.76
N ASN A 292 13.50 -3.63 3.84
CA ASN A 292 12.71 -3.55 5.06
C ASN A 292 12.30 -4.95 5.56
N LEU A 293 11.81 -5.79 4.65
CA LEU A 293 11.40 -7.17 4.95
C LEU A 293 12.57 -7.98 5.51
N GLY A 294 13.74 -7.90 4.88
CA GLY A 294 14.94 -8.59 5.35
C GLY A 294 15.41 -8.11 6.73
N TRP A 295 15.52 -6.78 6.94
CA TRP A 295 15.94 -6.23 8.23
C TRP A 295 14.96 -6.50 9.37
N LEU A 296 13.66 -6.62 9.07
CA LEU A 296 12.65 -6.97 10.06
C LEU A 296 12.49 -8.48 10.28
N GLY A 297 13.18 -9.33 9.51
CA GLY A 297 13.00 -10.78 9.58
C GLY A 297 11.60 -11.23 9.15
N LEU A 298 10.91 -10.44 8.30
CA LEU A 298 9.58 -10.75 7.78
C LEU A 298 9.62 -11.65 6.54
N THR A 299 10.83 -11.97 6.06
CA THR A 299 11.09 -12.94 5.01
C THR A 299 12.40 -13.65 5.29
N GLU A 300 12.49 -14.91 4.92
CA GLU A 300 13.74 -15.62 4.80
C GLU A 300 14.48 -15.20 3.52
N LYS A 301 15.79 -15.47 3.45
CA LYS A 301 16.74 -14.98 2.45
C LYS A 301 16.29 -15.11 0.99
N ASP A 302 15.67 -16.22 0.68
CA ASP A 302 15.28 -16.55 -0.68
C ASP A 302 13.76 -16.51 -0.92
N ASP A 303 12.99 -16.11 0.10
CA ASP A 303 11.52 -16.23 0.10
C ASP A 303 10.78 -14.99 -0.39
N LEU A 304 11.47 -13.94 -0.86
CA LEU A 304 10.83 -12.83 -1.56
C LEU A 304 9.99 -13.30 -2.76
N LYS A 305 10.37 -14.41 -3.40
CA LYS A 305 9.61 -15.00 -4.51
C LYS A 305 8.30 -15.64 -4.02
N SER A 306 8.26 -16.26 -2.85
CA SER A 306 7.04 -16.84 -2.30
C SER A 306 6.05 -15.74 -1.90
N LEU A 307 6.53 -14.68 -1.29
CA LEU A 307 5.69 -13.49 -1.03
C LEU A 307 5.17 -12.85 -2.31
N ASP A 308 6.01 -12.76 -3.35
CA ASP A 308 5.59 -12.21 -4.65
C ASP A 308 4.48 -13.07 -5.28
N LYS A 309 4.52 -14.39 -5.12
CA LYS A 309 3.46 -15.31 -5.58
C LYS A 309 2.11 -15.10 -4.91
N LYS A 310 2.08 -14.56 -3.69
CA LYS A 310 0.83 -14.24 -2.96
C LYS A 310 0.14 -12.99 -3.50
N ASN A 311 0.89 -12.09 -4.18
CA ASN A 311 0.33 -10.85 -4.70
C ASN A 311 -0.47 -11.06 -5.99
N ILE A 312 -1.59 -10.39 -6.09
CA ILE A 312 -2.36 -10.26 -7.32
C ILE A 312 -1.55 -9.38 -8.30
N GLY A 313 -1.46 -9.82 -9.56
CA GLY A 313 -0.72 -9.09 -10.59
C GLY A 313 0.80 -9.29 -10.57
N ARG A 314 1.30 -10.40 -10.03
CA ARG A 314 2.71 -10.77 -10.14
C ARG A 314 3.19 -10.81 -11.58
N GLU A 315 4.46 -10.49 -11.82
CA GLU A 315 5.05 -10.45 -13.17
C GLU A 315 5.95 -11.66 -13.50
N ASN A 316 6.32 -12.46 -12.51
CA ASN A 316 7.27 -13.55 -12.67
C ASN A 316 6.54 -14.88 -12.91
N TYR A 317 6.62 -15.39 -14.13
CA TYR A 317 6.09 -16.68 -14.55
C TYR A 317 7.13 -17.47 -15.35
N LEU A 318 7.09 -18.80 -15.26
CA LEU A 318 7.93 -19.66 -16.06
C LEU A 318 7.36 -19.74 -17.49
N SER A 319 8.22 -19.95 -18.49
CA SER A 319 7.79 -20.10 -19.88
C SER A 319 6.82 -21.26 -20.07
N THR A 320 6.92 -22.30 -19.25
CA THR A 320 6.05 -23.48 -19.23
C THR A 320 4.64 -23.20 -18.69
N GLU A 321 4.45 -22.12 -17.94
CA GLU A 321 3.14 -21.71 -17.40
C GLU A 321 2.30 -20.94 -18.45
N LEU A 322 2.95 -20.42 -19.49
CA LEU A 322 2.32 -19.49 -20.43
C LEU A 322 1.29 -20.20 -21.33
N LYS A 323 0.03 -19.93 -21.07
CA LYS A 323 -1.11 -20.41 -21.85
C LYS A 323 -2.08 -19.29 -22.17
N LYS A 324 -2.94 -19.49 -23.15
CA LYS A 324 -4.02 -18.57 -23.45
C LYS A 324 -5.02 -18.56 -22.30
N ILE A 325 -5.32 -17.38 -21.79
CA ILE A 325 -6.30 -17.19 -20.69
C ILE A 325 -7.61 -16.69 -21.27
N LYS A 326 -8.72 -17.23 -20.78
CA LYS A 326 -10.08 -16.74 -20.96
C LYS A 326 -10.61 -16.27 -19.61
N THR A 327 -10.98 -15.00 -19.52
CA THR A 327 -11.45 -14.39 -18.28
C THR A 327 -12.96 -14.43 -18.13
N ASN A 328 -13.70 -14.63 -19.22
CA ASN A 328 -15.14 -14.44 -19.35
C ASN A 328 -15.57 -12.98 -19.05
N ILE A 329 -14.67 -12.02 -19.26
CA ILE A 329 -14.96 -10.60 -19.40
C ILE A 329 -14.81 -10.29 -20.88
N GLN A 330 -15.92 -10.03 -21.58
CA GLN A 330 -15.95 -9.99 -23.03
C GLN A 330 -14.99 -8.95 -23.62
N SER A 331 -14.99 -7.75 -23.06
CA SER A 331 -14.09 -6.66 -23.48
C SER A 331 -12.61 -7.00 -23.27
N ALA A 332 -12.25 -7.63 -22.14
CA ALA A 332 -10.89 -8.04 -21.83
C ALA A 332 -10.42 -9.20 -22.71
N ASP A 333 -11.26 -10.21 -22.95
CA ASP A 333 -10.90 -11.40 -23.72
C ASP A 333 -10.56 -11.06 -25.19
N LYS A 334 -11.21 -10.04 -25.79
CA LYS A 334 -10.87 -9.51 -27.12
C LYS A 334 -9.42 -8.99 -27.13
N LEU A 335 -9.06 -8.15 -26.14
CA LEU A 335 -7.71 -7.60 -26.01
C LEU A 335 -6.67 -8.71 -25.75
N LEU A 336 -6.96 -9.64 -24.82
CA LEU A 336 -6.07 -10.74 -24.47
C LEU A 336 -5.73 -11.62 -25.67
N CYS A 337 -6.68 -11.85 -26.55
CA CYS A 337 -6.47 -12.59 -27.80
C CYS A 337 -5.44 -11.92 -28.72
N THR A 338 -5.52 -10.61 -28.88
CA THR A 338 -4.58 -9.80 -29.64
C THR A 338 -3.21 -9.73 -29.01
N LEU A 339 -3.18 -9.47 -27.68
CA LEU A 339 -1.96 -9.45 -26.89
C LEU A 339 -1.20 -10.78 -26.92
N PHE A 340 -1.90 -11.91 -26.87
CA PHE A 340 -1.27 -13.23 -26.89
C PHE A 340 -0.50 -13.50 -28.20
N LYS A 341 -0.99 -12.99 -29.33
CA LYS A 341 -0.28 -13.05 -30.62
C LYS A 341 0.98 -12.15 -30.59
N LYS A 342 0.92 -10.97 -29.95
CA LYS A 342 2.03 -10.00 -29.89
C LYS A 342 3.07 -10.37 -28.83
N ASN A 343 2.63 -10.75 -27.62
CA ASN A 343 3.49 -11.08 -26.50
C ASN A 343 2.79 -12.03 -25.50
N LYS A 344 3.10 -13.32 -25.58
CA LYS A 344 2.49 -14.38 -24.75
C LYS A 344 2.64 -14.12 -23.25
N LEU A 345 3.83 -13.68 -22.81
CA LEU A 345 4.09 -13.40 -21.38
C LEU A 345 3.22 -12.25 -20.88
N ARG A 346 3.15 -11.14 -21.60
CA ARG A 346 2.35 -9.99 -21.18
C ARG A 346 0.86 -10.31 -21.19
N ALA A 347 0.37 -11.04 -22.20
CA ALA A 347 -1.02 -11.51 -22.22
C ALA A 347 -1.33 -12.41 -21.03
N TYR A 348 -0.41 -13.32 -20.67
CA TYR A 348 -0.56 -14.21 -19.53
C TYR A 348 -0.60 -13.43 -18.19
N ILE A 349 0.31 -12.46 -17.99
CA ILE A 349 0.36 -11.64 -16.79
C ILE A 349 -0.97 -10.91 -16.56
N VAL A 350 -1.46 -10.19 -17.57
CA VAL A 350 -2.68 -9.38 -17.39
C VAL A 350 -3.96 -10.23 -17.38
N GLY A 351 -3.97 -11.35 -18.11
CA GLY A 351 -5.08 -12.30 -18.04
C GLY A 351 -5.19 -12.96 -16.66
N ASN A 352 -4.05 -13.40 -16.10
CA ASN A 352 -4.03 -13.98 -14.75
C ASN A 352 -4.38 -12.95 -13.66
N TYR A 353 -3.92 -11.70 -13.81
CA TYR A 353 -4.35 -10.59 -12.96
C TYR A 353 -5.87 -10.48 -12.91
N LEU A 354 -6.55 -10.50 -14.06
CA LEU A 354 -8.02 -10.42 -14.10
C LEU A 354 -8.70 -11.62 -13.43
N LEU A 355 -8.17 -12.85 -13.61
CA LEU A 355 -8.69 -14.04 -12.93
C LEU A 355 -8.56 -13.93 -11.39
N GLU A 356 -7.40 -13.49 -10.92
CA GLU A 356 -7.14 -13.30 -9.49
C GLU A 356 -8.01 -12.18 -8.91
N MET A 357 -8.18 -11.07 -9.66
CA MET A 357 -9.09 -9.98 -9.28
C MET A 357 -10.53 -10.41 -9.21
N LYS A 358 -11.01 -11.23 -10.15
CA LYS A 358 -12.36 -11.80 -10.08
C LYS A 358 -12.59 -12.53 -8.77
N THR A 359 -11.66 -13.41 -8.38
CA THR A 359 -11.79 -14.15 -7.11
C THR A 359 -11.82 -13.22 -5.90
N ALA A 360 -11.01 -12.15 -5.88
CA ALA A 360 -11.03 -11.18 -4.79
C ALA A 360 -12.30 -10.31 -4.76
N LEU A 361 -12.84 -10.00 -5.93
CA LEU A 361 -14.10 -9.29 -6.06
C LEU A 361 -15.30 -10.15 -5.68
N ASP A 362 -15.32 -11.44 -6.05
CA ASP A 362 -16.36 -12.39 -5.63
C ASP A 362 -16.42 -12.47 -4.10
N GLU A 363 -15.26 -12.57 -3.44
CA GLU A 363 -15.17 -12.60 -1.98
C GLU A 363 -15.63 -11.27 -1.36
N SER A 364 -15.25 -10.16 -1.94
CA SER A 364 -15.69 -8.82 -1.51
C SER A 364 -17.21 -8.65 -1.65
N ILE A 365 -17.78 -9.11 -2.76
CA ILE A 365 -19.22 -9.06 -3.02
C ILE A 365 -20.00 -9.99 -2.06
N ARG A 366 -19.46 -11.17 -1.76
CA ARG A 366 -20.04 -12.11 -0.80
C ARG A 366 -20.25 -11.46 0.57
N VAL A 367 -19.23 -10.78 1.08
CA VAL A 367 -19.25 -10.20 2.43
C VAL A 367 -20.01 -8.87 2.52
N LEU A 368 -20.20 -8.17 1.40
CA LEU A 368 -20.94 -6.90 1.34
C LEU A 368 -22.43 -7.14 1.56
N LYS A 369 -23.06 -6.37 2.43
CA LYS A 369 -24.50 -6.39 2.69
C LYS A 369 -25.30 -5.96 1.44
N ASN A 370 -26.53 -6.45 1.33
CA ASN A 370 -27.49 -5.89 0.39
C ASN A 370 -27.75 -4.41 0.72
N GLY A 371 -27.75 -3.55 -0.29
CA GLY A 371 -27.83 -2.09 -0.14
C GLY A 371 -26.50 -1.42 0.19
N GLY A 372 -25.43 -2.18 0.49
CA GLY A 372 -24.09 -1.67 0.77
C GLY A 372 -23.39 -1.12 -0.47
N TYR A 373 -22.42 -0.23 -0.26
CA TYR A 373 -21.66 0.40 -1.34
C TYR A 373 -20.26 -0.19 -1.48
N MET A 374 -19.81 -0.32 -2.73
CA MET A 374 -18.45 -0.72 -3.08
C MET A 374 -17.80 0.39 -3.91
N VAL A 375 -16.73 0.98 -3.38
CA VAL A 375 -15.91 2.01 -4.03
C VAL A 375 -14.56 1.43 -4.41
N ILE A 376 -14.24 1.43 -5.72
CA ILE A 376 -12.98 0.90 -6.24
C ILE A 376 -12.21 2.02 -6.94
N VAL A 377 -10.97 2.24 -6.52
CA VAL A 377 -10.06 3.22 -7.13
C VAL A 377 -9.02 2.49 -7.96
N VAL A 378 -9.04 2.72 -9.28
CA VAL A 378 -8.15 2.05 -10.24
C VAL A 378 -7.60 2.99 -11.29
N GLY A 379 -6.41 2.69 -11.78
CA GLY A 379 -5.84 3.32 -12.97
C GLY A 379 -5.90 2.40 -14.19
N ASN A 380 -6.14 2.97 -15.36
CA ASN A 380 -5.90 2.27 -16.62
C ASN A 380 -4.41 2.20 -16.92
N ASN A 381 -4.00 1.24 -17.71
CA ASN A 381 -2.59 1.03 -18.06
C ASN A 381 -2.44 0.79 -19.57
N LYS A 382 -1.20 0.83 -20.08
CA LYS A 382 -0.85 0.34 -21.41
C LYS A 382 -0.03 -0.94 -21.31
N VAL A 383 -0.34 -1.90 -22.14
CA VAL A 383 0.37 -3.18 -22.24
C VAL A 383 0.72 -3.42 -23.70
N CYS A 384 2.01 -3.42 -24.03
CA CYS A 384 2.49 -3.51 -25.41
C CYS A 384 1.82 -2.48 -26.35
N GLU A 385 1.75 -1.22 -25.89
CA GLU A 385 1.16 -0.07 -26.60
C GLU A 385 -0.37 -0.10 -26.76
N MET A 386 -1.03 -1.14 -26.28
CA MET A 386 -2.48 -1.25 -26.28
C MET A 386 -3.07 -0.80 -24.94
N GLU A 387 -4.17 -0.06 -24.98
CA GLU A 387 -4.89 0.37 -23.77
C GLU A 387 -5.45 -0.85 -23.04
N PHE A 388 -5.10 -0.94 -21.74
CA PHE A 388 -5.64 -1.92 -20.83
C PHE A 388 -6.60 -1.21 -19.87
N ASN A 389 -7.88 -1.19 -20.23
CA ASN A 389 -8.93 -0.44 -19.57
C ASN A 389 -9.43 -1.16 -18.31
N THR A 390 -8.58 -1.22 -17.28
CA THR A 390 -8.89 -1.92 -16.02
C THR A 390 -10.26 -1.54 -15.48
N GLN A 391 -10.60 -0.24 -15.52
CA GLN A 391 -11.88 0.26 -15.00
C GLN A 391 -13.09 -0.32 -15.75
N GLU A 392 -13.01 -0.54 -17.07
CA GLU A 392 -14.08 -1.15 -17.86
C GLU A 392 -14.23 -2.63 -17.54
N TYR A 393 -13.11 -3.37 -17.48
CA TYR A 393 -13.13 -4.81 -17.20
C TYR A 393 -13.69 -5.13 -15.83
N LEU A 394 -13.29 -4.36 -14.81
CA LEU A 394 -13.84 -4.54 -13.47
C LEU A 394 -15.31 -4.10 -13.39
N THR A 395 -15.70 -3.03 -14.10
CA THR A 395 -17.11 -2.61 -14.18
C THR A 395 -17.98 -3.70 -14.79
N GLU A 396 -17.60 -4.23 -15.96
CA GLU A 396 -18.30 -5.31 -16.64
C GLU A 396 -18.48 -6.53 -15.74
N TYR A 397 -17.39 -6.92 -15.03
CA TYR A 397 -17.43 -8.06 -14.13
C TYR A 397 -18.34 -7.84 -12.92
N ILE A 398 -18.22 -6.72 -12.22
CA ILE A 398 -19.00 -6.41 -11.02
C ILE A 398 -20.48 -6.29 -11.34
N GLN A 399 -20.84 -5.67 -12.47
CA GLN A 399 -22.22 -5.60 -12.94
C GLN A 399 -22.77 -6.98 -13.30
N SER A 400 -21.97 -7.88 -13.85
CA SER A 400 -22.35 -9.26 -14.13
C SER A 400 -22.68 -10.07 -12.86
N LYS A 401 -22.24 -9.59 -11.69
CA LYS A 401 -22.54 -10.14 -10.36
C LYS A 401 -23.76 -9.49 -9.69
N GLY A 402 -24.44 -8.60 -10.38
CA GLY A 402 -25.70 -8.00 -9.93
C GLY A 402 -25.56 -6.65 -9.23
N LEU A 403 -24.33 -6.12 -9.00
CA LEU A 403 -24.18 -4.78 -8.43
C LEU A 403 -24.51 -3.71 -9.48
N LYS A 404 -25.16 -2.64 -9.05
CA LYS A 404 -25.51 -1.51 -9.89
C LYS A 404 -24.44 -0.42 -9.82
N LEU A 405 -23.84 -0.06 -10.94
CA LEU A 405 -22.97 1.09 -11.04
C LEU A 405 -23.80 2.36 -10.79
N GLN A 406 -23.42 3.15 -9.81
CA GLN A 406 -24.09 4.41 -9.46
C GLN A 406 -23.48 5.58 -10.26
N PHE A 407 -22.16 5.68 -10.24
CA PHE A 407 -21.42 6.69 -11.01
C PHE A 407 -19.94 6.35 -11.09
N LYS A 408 -19.23 7.02 -12.02
CA LYS A 408 -17.78 7.01 -12.18
C LYS A 408 -17.22 8.41 -12.02
N LEU A 409 -16.17 8.55 -11.20
CA LEU A 409 -15.41 9.79 -11.10
C LEU A 409 -14.01 9.59 -11.68
N ILE A 410 -13.40 10.69 -12.11
CA ILE A 410 -12.01 10.73 -12.58
C ILE A 410 -11.26 11.78 -11.76
N ASP A 411 -10.12 11.41 -11.15
CA ASP A 411 -9.19 12.33 -10.50
C ASP A 411 -7.82 12.25 -11.19
N ASP A 412 -7.29 13.39 -11.61
CA ASP A 412 -5.98 13.47 -12.24
C ASP A 412 -4.87 13.42 -11.18
N ILE A 413 -3.89 12.52 -11.39
CA ILE A 413 -2.79 12.32 -10.45
C ILE A 413 -1.81 13.50 -10.56
N LYS A 414 -1.79 14.34 -9.52
CA LYS A 414 -0.87 15.50 -9.42
C LYS A 414 0.49 15.15 -8.78
N SER A 415 0.77 13.87 -8.49
CA SER A 415 2.00 13.44 -7.78
C SER A 415 3.06 12.90 -8.73
N TYR A 416 4.22 13.57 -8.78
CA TYR A 416 5.37 13.16 -9.61
C TYR A 416 5.94 11.78 -9.25
N GLY A 417 5.78 11.30 -8.03
CA GLY A 417 6.32 10.00 -7.58
C GLY A 417 5.67 8.76 -8.22
N LEU A 418 4.48 8.89 -8.79
CA LEU A 418 3.77 7.84 -9.51
C LEU A 418 3.99 7.91 -11.02
N MET A 419 4.55 9.01 -11.52
CA MET A 419 4.73 9.29 -12.95
C MET A 419 6.06 8.77 -13.51
N THR A 420 6.46 7.54 -13.16
CA THR A 420 7.66 6.91 -13.72
C THR A 420 7.29 5.72 -14.60
N LYS A 421 7.87 5.66 -15.81
CA LYS A 421 7.77 4.46 -16.66
C LYS A 421 8.29 3.23 -15.91
N ARG A 422 7.43 2.23 -15.73
CA ARG A 422 7.68 1.07 -14.89
C ARG A 422 8.36 -0.09 -15.64
N ASN A 423 8.15 -0.17 -16.92
CA ASN A 423 8.86 -1.08 -17.84
C ASN A 423 8.77 -0.54 -19.27
N LYS A 424 9.48 -1.18 -20.22
CA LYS A 424 9.52 -0.75 -21.62
C LYS A 424 8.17 -0.85 -22.34
N THR A 425 7.22 -1.60 -21.82
CA THR A 425 5.91 -1.88 -22.44
C THR A 425 4.72 -1.26 -21.70
N ALA A 426 4.98 -0.51 -20.61
CA ALA A 426 3.97 0.20 -19.83
C ALA A 426 4.13 1.71 -19.98
N ASP A 427 3.05 2.43 -19.80
CA ASP A 427 3.02 3.89 -19.77
C ASP A 427 2.83 4.43 -18.34
N ILE A 428 2.82 5.74 -18.19
CA ILE A 428 2.56 6.44 -16.93
C ILE A 428 1.05 6.43 -16.68
N ILE A 429 0.65 6.10 -15.45
CA ILE A 429 -0.73 6.27 -15.01
C ILE A 429 -0.88 7.71 -14.54
N SER A 430 -1.63 8.51 -15.28
CA SER A 430 -1.83 9.95 -15.02
C SER A 430 -3.17 10.24 -14.36
N ARG A 431 -4.07 9.24 -14.24
CA ARG A 431 -5.44 9.43 -13.79
C ARG A 431 -5.96 8.19 -13.07
N GLU A 432 -6.74 8.41 -12.03
CA GLU A 432 -7.46 7.39 -11.28
C GLU A 432 -8.95 7.47 -11.56
N TRP A 433 -9.59 6.32 -11.64
CA TRP A 433 -11.02 6.13 -11.79
C TRP A 433 -11.60 5.66 -10.48
N ILE A 434 -12.63 6.33 -10.02
CA ILE A 434 -13.36 5.94 -8.82
C ILE A 434 -14.72 5.40 -9.26
N LEU A 435 -14.89 4.09 -9.11
CA LEU A 435 -16.06 3.33 -9.51
C LEU A 435 -16.92 3.09 -8.29
N VAL A 436 -18.16 3.56 -8.31
CA VAL A 436 -19.10 3.44 -7.17
C VAL A 436 -20.25 2.53 -7.54
N PHE A 437 -20.34 1.41 -6.84
CA PHE A 437 -21.40 0.41 -7.01
C PHE A 437 -22.26 0.30 -5.76
N LYS A 438 -23.50 -0.14 -5.97
CA LYS A 438 -24.44 -0.55 -4.89
C LYS A 438 -24.87 -2.00 -5.12
N LYS A 439 -24.80 -2.84 -4.07
CA LYS A 439 -25.29 -4.22 -4.06
C LYS A 439 -26.79 -4.30 -3.90
#